data_aa04c66bae532e8e67736d2db80503ec
#
_entry.id   aa04c66bae532e8e67736d2db80503ec
#
_cell.length_a   1.000
_cell.length_b   1.000
_cell.length_c   1.000
_cell.angle_alpha   90.00
_cell.angle_beta   90.00
_cell.angle_gamma   90.00
#
_symmetry.space_group_name_H-M   'P 1'
#
loop_
_entity.id
_entity.type
_entity.pdbx_description
1 polymer ?
#
loop_
_entity_poly.entity_id
_entity_poly.type
_entity_poly.pdbx_seq_one_letter_code
_entity_poly.pdbx_strand_id
1 'polypeptide(L)'
;MDEPAPTVELIAPLAKELRESGMMIQPVLRRILTSNLFYSPHAVGRKVRSPVELAVGLLRSLEGSTNAFDLAEEMQTLGQGLLYPPSVKGWDGGRTWINSSTLLGRSNLVRTLITNDKTRFGKTSLKQYLATQKVTNPRAVIDYLETVLFAVPVPEAAKEQVETLMKSRSDGSLIEGLHALCTIPEFQLG
;
A
#
# COMPACT_ATOMS: atom_id res chain seq x y z
N MET A 1 -11.19 -15.66 8.12
CA MET A 1 -10.37 -16.08 9.29
C MET A 1 -10.03 -14.81 10.03
N ASP A 2 -10.60 -14.60 11.20
CA ASP A 2 -10.36 -13.41 12.00
C ASP A 2 -8.91 -13.38 12.48
N GLU A 3 -8.33 -12.20 12.59
CA GLU A 3 -7.03 -12.04 13.23
C GLU A 3 -7.15 -12.46 14.70
N PRO A 4 -6.18 -13.21 15.27
CA PRO A 4 -6.27 -13.62 16.65
C PRO A 4 -6.32 -12.39 17.57
N ALA A 5 -7.23 -12.41 18.54
CA ALA A 5 -7.30 -11.35 19.53
C ALA A 5 -5.96 -11.24 20.29
N PRO A 6 -5.52 -10.03 20.63
CA PRO A 6 -4.32 -9.84 21.42
C PRO A 6 -4.44 -10.55 22.78
N THR A 7 -3.32 -11.10 23.27
CA THR A 7 -3.32 -11.83 24.55
C THR A 7 -3.61 -10.91 25.74
N VAL A 8 -4.09 -11.49 26.82
CA VAL A 8 -4.38 -10.74 28.06
C VAL A 8 -3.11 -10.07 28.60
N GLU A 9 -1.96 -10.76 28.50
CA GLU A 9 -0.66 -10.24 28.94
C GLU A 9 -0.25 -8.96 28.18
N LEU A 10 -0.59 -8.89 26.89
CA LEU A 10 -0.32 -7.72 26.07
C LEU A 10 -1.26 -6.55 26.41
N ILE A 11 -2.52 -6.84 26.69
CA ILE A 11 -3.55 -5.83 26.98
C ILE A 11 -3.47 -5.33 28.42
N ALA A 12 -3.12 -6.17 29.40
CA ALA A 12 -3.19 -5.85 30.82
C ALA A 12 -2.43 -4.55 31.21
N PRO A 13 -1.21 -4.29 30.74
CA PRO A 13 -0.50 -3.03 31.03
C PRO A 13 -1.24 -1.80 30.49
N LEU A 14 -1.83 -1.91 29.27
CA LEU A 14 -2.58 -0.82 28.64
C LEU A 14 -3.89 -0.54 29.40
N ALA A 15 -4.59 -1.60 29.78
CA ALA A 15 -5.81 -1.49 30.56
C ALA A 15 -5.56 -0.90 31.96
N LYS A 16 -4.41 -1.24 32.59
CA LYS A 16 -3.99 -0.66 33.86
C LYS A 16 -3.75 0.84 33.71
N GLU A 17 -2.93 1.24 32.72
CA GLU A 17 -2.62 2.65 32.48
C GLU A 17 -3.88 3.47 32.16
N LEU A 18 -4.81 2.92 31.40
CA LEU A 18 -6.07 3.60 31.07
C LEU A 18 -6.89 3.89 32.36
N ARG A 19 -6.99 2.91 33.27
CA ARG A 19 -7.69 3.11 34.55
C ARG A 19 -6.96 4.10 35.48
N GLU A 20 -5.64 4.00 35.60
CA GLU A 20 -4.84 4.85 36.47
C GLU A 20 -4.77 6.31 35.97
N SER A 21 -4.89 6.52 34.65
CA SER A 21 -4.96 7.85 34.05
C SER A 21 -6.34 8.51 34.10
N GLY A 22 -7.33 7.87 34.76
CA GLY A 22 -8.72 8.38 34.76
C GLY A 22 -9.38 8.29 33.37
N MET A 23 -9.12 7.19 32.65
CA MET A 23 -9.66 6.92 31.30
C MET A 23 -9.14 7.88 30.20
N MET A 24 -7.99 8.52 30.41
CA MET A 24 -7.35 9.31 29.38
C MET A 24 -6.70 8.40 28.32
N ILE A 25 -7.05 8.62 27.05
CA ILE A 25 -6.57 7.82 25.93
C ILE A 25 -5.12 8.15 25.55
N GLN A 26 -4.71 9.40 25.71
CA GLN A 26 -3.40 9.89 25.25
C GLN A 26 -2.19 9.12 25.81
N PRO A 27 -2.08 8.80 27.11
CA PRO A 27 -0.96 8.02 27.64
C PRO A 27 -0.90 6.61 27.01
N VAL A 28 -2.05 5.95 26.87
CA VAL A 28 -2.16 4.62 26.30
C VAL A 28 -1.74 4.63 24.83
N LEU A 29 -2.23 5.58 24.02
CA LEU A 29 -1.81 5.74 22.63
C LEU A 29 -0.31 6.01 22.53
N ARG A 30 0.23 6.87 23.39
CA ARG A 30 1.68 7.13 23.41
C ARG A 30 2.45 5.84 23.66
N ARG A 31 2.06 5.04 24.66
CA ARG A 31 2.71 3.75 24.95
C ARG A 31 2.65 2.79 23.77
N ILE A 32 1.50 2.67 23.11
CA ILE A 32 1.36 1.81 21.90
C ILE A 32 2.30 2.30 20.81
N LEU A 33 2.21 3.58 20.42
CA LEU A 33 2.94 4.14 19.29
C LEU A 33 4.46 4.24 19.51
N THR A 34 4.93 4.21 20.77
CA THR A 34 6.37 4.21 21.09
C THR A 34 6.90 2.82 21.46
N SER A 35 6.05 1.78 21.42
CA SER A 35 6.47 0.43 21.78
C SER A 35 7.29 -0.23 20.66
N ASN A 36 8.27 -1.06 21.02
CA ASN A 36 9.02 -1.88 20.08
C ASN A 36 8.11 -2.85 19.30
N LEU A 37 6.98 -3.25 19.89
CA LEU A 37 6.02 -4.14 19.24
C LEU A 37 5.36 -3.44 18.04
N PHE A 38 5.02 -2.16 18.16
CA PHE A 38 4.39 -1.40 17.07
C PHE A 38 5.27 -1.31 15.81
N TYR A 39 6.59 -1.26 16.00
CA TYR A 39 7.58 -1.23 14.91
C TYR A 39 8.20 -2.61 14.60
N SER A 40 7.69 -3.66 15.19
CA SER A 40 8.24 -5.01 15.00
C SER A 40 7.71 -5.65 13.71
N PRO A 41 8.40 -6.71 13.21
CA PRO A 41 7.89 -7.53 12.09
C PRO A 41 6.56 -8.23 12.38
N HIS A 42 6.10 -8.23 13.64
CA HIS A 42 4.78 -8.74 14.02
C HIS A 42 3.65 -7.74 13.75
N ALA A 43 3.96 -6.45 13.57
CA ALA A 43 3.00 -5.40 13.31
C ALA A 43 3.16 -4.80 11.91
N VAL A 44 4.40 -4.49 11.52
CA VAL A 44 4.70 -3.87 10.21
C VAL A 44 4.45 -4.88 9.08
N GLY A 45 3.77 -4.43 8.02
CA GLY A 45 3.50 -5.25 6.84
C GLY A 45 2.53 -6.41 7.09
N ARG A 46 1.66 -6.32 8.09
CA ARG A 46 0.67 -7.37 8.39
C ARG A 46 -0.74 -7.04 7.92
N LYS A 47 -1.00 -5.78 7.66
CA LYS A 47 -2.29 -5.33 7.19
C LYS A 47 -2.40 -5.51 5.67
N VAL A 48 -3.46 -6.16 5.21
CA VAL A 48 -3.80 -6.16 3.78
C VAL A 48 -4.37 -4.79 3.42
N ARG A 49 -3.77 -4.11 2.44
CA ARG A 49 -4.27 -2.83 1.95
C ARG A 49 -5.66 -2.98 1.36
N SER A 50 -6.58 -2.14 1.77
CA SER A 50 -7.87 -2.00 1.10
C SER A 50 -7.68 -1.45 -0.34
N PRO A 51 -8.68 -1.56 -1.24
CA PRO A 51 -8.60 -0.96 -2.58
C PRO A 51 -8.23 0.52 -2.56
N VAL A 52 -8.79 1.29 -1.63
CA VAL A 52 -8.46 2.71 -1.45
C VAL A 52 -7.01 2.90 -1.00
N GLU A 53 -6.54 2.14 -0.02
CA GLU A 53 -5.15 2.23 0.44
C GLU A 53 -4.16 1.84 -0.64
N LEU A 54 -4.50 0.85 -1.48
CA LEU A 54 -3.68 0.44 -2.61
C LEU A 54 -3.54 1.57 -3.64
N ALA A 55 -4.67 2.09 -4.13
CA ALA A 55 -4.70 3.05 -5.22
C ALA A 55 -4.23 4.45 -4.79
N VAL A 56 -4.80 4.96 -3.71
CA VAL A 56 -4.43 6.28 -3.18
C VAL A 56 -3.03 6.26 -2.57
N GLY A 57 -2.63 5.15 -1.94
CA GLY A 57 -1.27 4.94 -1.45
C GLY A 57 -0.25 5.04 -2.58
N LEU A 58 -0.46 4.33 -3.69
CA LEU A 58 0.41 4.40 -4.88
C LEU A 58 0.54 5.84 -5.41
N LEU A 59 -0.59 6.53 -5.61
CA LEU A 59 -0.58 7.92 -6.08
C LEU A 59 0.17 8.82 -5.11
N ARG A 60 -0.15 8.79 -3.82
CA ARG A 60 0.47 9.67 -2.83
C ARG A 60 1.98 9.45 -2.70
N SER A 61 2.42 8.20 -2.72
CA SER A 61 3.85 7.86 -2.63
C SER A 61 4.66 8.34 -3.83
N LEU A 62 4.04 8.46 -5.00
CA LEU A 62 4.67 8.94 -6.23
C LEU A 62 4.25 10.38 -6.61
N GLU A 63 3.73 11.16 -5.65
CA GLU A 63 3.19 12.51 -5.90
C GLU A 63 2.19 12.54 -7.08
N GLY A 64 1.43 11.44 -7.20
CA GLY A 64 0.55 11.20 -8.33
C GLY A 64 -0.78 11.94 -8.25
N SER A 65 -1.33 12.22 -9.41
CA SER A 65 -2.70 12.72 -9.59
C SER A 65 -3.36 12.00 -10.77
N THR A 66 -4.68 11.81 -10.71
CA THR A 66 -5.47 11.17 -11.76
C THR A 66 -6.91 11.67 -11.73
N ASN A 67 -7.78 11.16 -12.60
CA ASN A 67 -9.21 11.42 -12.55
C ASN A 67 -9.82 10.69 -11.34
N ALA A 68 -10.35 11.46 -10.38
CA ALA A 68 -10.91 10.93 -9.15
C ALA A 68 -12.22 10.13 -9.38
N PHE A 69 -13.00 10.44 -10.41
CA PHE A 69 -14.24 9.70 -10.71
C PHE A 69 -13.91 8.30 -11.25
N ASP A 70 -13.03 8.22 -12.25
CA ASP A 70 -12.60 6.95 -12.83
C ASP A 70 -11.99 6.05 -11.74
N LEU A 71 -11.17 6.63 -10.86
CA LEU A 71 -10.57 5.92 -9.74
C LEU A 71 -11.62 5.41 -8.74
N ALA A 72 -12.64 6.20 -8.44
CA ALA A 72 -13.70 5.79 -7.50
C ALA A 72 -14.52 4.61 -8.05
N GLU A 73 -14.81 4.59 -9.35
CA GLU A 73 -15.48 3.46 -10.02
C GLU A 73 -14.65 2.18 -9.96
N GLU A 74 -13.34 2.26 -10.26
CA GLU A 74 -12.45 1.11 -10.16
C GLU A 74 -12.36 0.55 -8.72
N MET A 75 -12.30 1.40 -7.71
CA MET A 75 -12.32 0.96 -6.31
C MET A 75 -13.66 0.32 -5.92
N GLN A 76 -14.77 0.80 -6.47
CA GLN A 76 -16.09 0.21 -6.25
C GLN A 76 -16.18 -1.20 -6.81
N THR A 77 -15.61 -1.48 -7.99
CA THR A 77 -15.57 -2.84 -8.58
C THR A 77 -14.80 -3.83 -7.71
N LEU A 78 -13.86 -3.34 -6.90
CA LEU A 78 -13.10 -4.14 -5.93
C LEU A 78 -13.80 -4.25 -4.56
N GLY A 79 -15.05 -3.78 -4.45
CA GLY A 79 -15.88 -3.89 -3.25
C GLY A 79 -15.72 -2.75 -2.25
N GLN A 80 -14.97 -1.69 -2.58
CA GLN A 80 -14.85 -0.51 -1.71
C GLN A 80 -15.39 0.75 -2.40
N GLY A 81 -16.71 0.81 -2.59
CA GLY A 81 -17.38 2.03 -3.05
C GLY A 81 -17.28 3.12 -1.99
N LEU A 82 -16.71 4.28 -2.35
CA LEU A 82 -16.57 5.40 -1.42
C LEU A 82 -17.96 5.87 -0.96
N LEU A 83 -18.13 6.03 0.36
CA LEU A 83 -19.38 6.43 1.03
C LEU A 83 -20.53 5.40 0.92
N TYR A 84 -20.28 4.23 0.34
CA TYR A 84 -21.27 3.15 0.20
C TYR A 84 -20.80 1.86 0.88
N PRO A 85 -20.73 1.82 2.22
CA PRO A 85 -20.37 0.60 2.95
C PRO A 85 -21.46 -0.46 2.76
N PRO A 86 -21.10 -1.77 2.75
CA PRO A 86 -22.05 -2.86 2.54
C PRO A 86 -23.05 -3.01 3.70
N SER A 87 -22.74 -2.45 4.86
CA SER A 87 -23.59 -2.48 6.06
C SER A 87 -23.26 -1.32 6.99
N VAL A 88 -24.05 -1.15 8.04
CA VAL A 88 -23.79 -0.16 9.12
C VAL A 88 -22.49 -0.43 9.87
N LYS A 89 -21.96 -1.65 9.81
CA LYS A 89 -20.66 -2.03 10.38
C LYS A 89 -19.49 -1.48 9.53
N GLY A 90 -19.71 -1.12 8.27
CA GLY A 90 -18.66 -0.77 7.32
C GLY A 90 -18.17 -1.97 6.51
N TRP A 91 -16.96 -1.92 6.04
CA TRP A 91 -16.27 -3.02 5.35
C TRP A 91 -15.56 -3.91 6.37
N ASP A 92 -15.58 -5.24 6.19
CA ASP A 92 -14.92 -6.18 7.10
C ASP A 92 -13.39 -6.01 7.12
N GLY A 93 -12.79 -5.59 6.01
CA GLY A 93 -11.36 -5.30 5.97
C GLY A 93 -10.44 -6.54 5.97
N GLY A 94 -9.15 -6.32 6.20
CA GLY A 94 -8.17 -7.39 6.34
C GLY A 94 -8.13 -8.35 5.15
N ARG A 95 -8.10 -9.64 5.42
CA ARG A 95 -8.02 -10.69 4.39
C ARG A 95 -9.22 -10.78 3.46
N THR A 96 -10.36 -10.19 3.81
CA THR A 96 -11.54 -10.18 2.93
C THR A 96 -11.31 -9.43 1.63
N TRP A 97 -10.33 -8.53 1.60
CA TRP A 97 -9.89 -7.84 0.39
C TRP A 97 -9.16 -8.71 -0.63
N ILE A 98 -8.77 -9.95 -0.26
CA ILE A 98 -7.94 -10.81 -1.09
C ILE A 98 -8.66 -12.14 -1.38
N ASN A 99 -8.99 -12.36 -2.64
CA ASN A 99 -9.40 -13.62 -3.24
C ASN A 99 -8.91 -13.66 -4.69
N SER A 100 -9.12 -14.75 -5.41
CA SER A 100 -8.62 -14.92 -6.78
C SER A 100 -9.12 -13.83 -7.74
N SER A 101 -10.39 -13.43 -7.62
CA SER A 101 -10.99 -12.38 -8.45
C SER A 101 -10.43 -11.00 -8.10
N THR A 102 -10.37 -10.68 -6.80
CA THR A 102 -9.87 -9.36 -6.36
C THR A 102 -8.38 -9.19 -6.59
N LEU A 103 -7.56 -10.24 -6.53
CA LEU A 103 -6.14 -10.14 -6.88
C LEU A 103 -5.94 -9.72 -8.34
N LEU A 104 -6.68 -10.32 -9.28
CA LEU A 104 -6.66 -9.89 -10.67
C LEU A 104 -7.20 -8.46 -10.82
N GLY A 105 -8.31 -8.15 -10.17
CA GLY A 105 -8.89 -6.80 -10.18
C GLY A 105 -7.94 -5.74 -9.61
N ARG A 106 -7.18 -6.05 -8.56
CA ARG A 106 -6.17 -5.15 -7.97
C ARG A 106 -5.01 -4.89 -8.94
N SER A 107 -4.55 -5.94 -9.64
CA SER A 107 -3.55 -5.80 -10.70
C SER A 107 -4.06 -4.91 -11.84
N ASN A 108 -5.30 -5.11 -12.28
CA ASN A 108 -5.93 -4.31 -13.32
C ASN A 108 -6.12 -2.85 -12.87
N LEU A 109 -6.56 -2.60 -11.63
CA LEU A 109 -6.67 -1.25 -11.06
C LEU A 109 -5.33 -0.51 -11.13
N VAL A 110 -4.24 -1.15 -10.68
CA VAL A 110 -2.91 -0.54 -10.78
C VAL A 110 -2.55 -0.26 -12.23
N ARG A 111 -2.76 -1.22 -13.13
CA ARG A 111 -2.48 -1.05 -14.55
C ARG A 111 -3.24 0.13 -15.15
N THR A 112 -4.56 0.15 -14.96
CA THR A 112 -5.41 1.27 -15.42
C THR A 112 -4.90 2.59 -14.87
N LEU A 113 -4.57 2.65 -13.58
CA LEU A 113 -4.11 3.86 -12.92
C LEU A 113 -2.80 4.39 -13.52
N ILE A 114 -1.79 3.53 -13.70
CA ILE A 114 -0.46 3.98 -14.17
C ILE A 114 -0.38 4.20 -15.68
N THR A 115 -1.32 3.62 -16.46
CA THR A 115 -1.39 3.80 -17.92
C THR A 115 -2.40 4.85 -18.36
N ASN A 116 -3.23 5.36 -17.43
CA ASN A 116 -4.23 6.39 -17.76
C ASN A 116 -3.54 7.68 -18.25
N ASP A 117 -4.01 8.20 -19.35
CA ASP A 117 -3.49 9.43 -19.98
C ASP A 117 -3.66 10.69 -19.13
N LYS A 118 -4.54 10.66 -18.14
CA LYS A 118 -4.76 11.75 -17.17
C LYS A 118 -3.88 11.59 -15.92
N THR A 119 -3.21 10.44 -15.73
CA THR A 119 -2.34 10.24 -14.58
C THR A 119 -1.00 10.93 -14.77
N ARG A 120 -0.57 11.65 -13.75
CA ARG A 120 0.72 12.34 -13.69
C ARG A 120 1.43 12.00 -12.38
N PHE A 121 2.74 12.01 -12.39
CA PHE A 121 3.62 11.82 -11.25
C PHE A 121 4.48 13.08 -11.09
N GLY A 122 4.40 13.76 -9.93
CA GLY A 122 5.03 15.08 -9.78
C GLY A 122 4.62 16.06 -10.90
N LYS A 123 3.37 15.99 -11.40
CA LYS A 123 2.82 16.76 -12.54
C LYS A 123 3.43 16.41 -13.90
N THR A 124 4.24 15.36 -14.01
CA THR A 124 4.96 14.94 -15.24
C THR A 124 4.69 13.46 -15.57
N SER A 125 5.40 12.91 -16.56
CA SER A 125 5.42 11.45 -16.80
C SER A 125 6.20 10.72 -15.72
N LEU A 126 5.98 9.41 -15.56
CA LEU A 126 6.73 8.58 -14.60
C LEU A 126 8.25 8.71 -14.81
N LYS A 127 8.71 8.67 -16.06
CA LYS A 127 10.14 8.80 -16.39
C LYS A 127 10.73 10.14 -15.96
N GLN A 128 10.01 11.23 -16.24
CA GLN A 128 10.45 12.57 -15.83
C GLN A 128 10.45 12.71 -14.31
N TYR A 129 9.43 12.18 -13.63
CA TYR A 129 9.37 12.16 -12.17
C TYR A 129 10.57 11.41 -11.59
N LEU A 130 10.87 10.19 -12.05
CA LEU A 130 12.02 9.42 -11.58
C LEU A 130 13.35 10.14 -11.85
N ALA A 131 13.47 10.86 -12.97
CA ALA A 131 14.64 11.68 -13.24
C ALA A 131 14.81 12.82 -12.21
N THR A 132 13.71 13.44 -11.75
CA THR A 132 13.78 14.46 -10.67
C THR A 132 14.22 13.85 -9.34
N GLN A 133 13.91 12.58 -9.08
CA GLN A 133 14.41 11.84 -7.90
C GLN A 133 15.88 11.39 -8.05
N LYS A 134 16.53 11.74 -9.17
CA LYS A 134 17.93 11.39 -9.49
C LYS A 134 18.18 9.87 -9.61
N VAL A 135 17.14 9.09 -9.84
CA VAL A 135 17.25 7.65 -10.10
C VAL A 135 17.21 7.40 -11.61
N THR A 136 18.31 6.92 -12.16
CA THR A 136 18.52 6.84 -13.62
C THR A 136 18.79 5.44 -14.14
N ASN A 137 19.23 4.51 -13.30
CA ASN A 137 19.43 3.12 -13.68
C ASN A 137 18.30 2.23 -13.12
N PRO A 138 17.99 1.08 -13.76
CA PRO A 138 16.89 0.22 -13.34
C PRO A 138 16.94 -0.19 -11.87
N ARG A 139 18.11 -0.57 -11.38
CA ARG A 139 18.29 -1.00 -9.98
C ARG A 139 17.99 0.14 -9.01
N ALA A 140 18.53 1.33 -9.24
CA ALA A 140 18.22 2.50 -8.39
C ALA A 140 16.73 2.89 -8.43
N VAL A 141 16.06 2.72 -9.57
CA VAL A 141 14.61 2.91 -9.67
C VAL A 141 13.86 1.92 -8.79
N ILE A 142 14.24 0.63 -8.82
CA ILE A 142 13.61 -0.41 -8.01
C ILE A 142 13.83 -0.13 -6.52
N ASP A 143 15.03 0.20 -6.10
CA ASP A 143 15.36 0.48 -4.69
C ASP A 143 14.62 1.74 -4.19
N TYR A 144 14.47 2.75 -5.03
CA TYR A 144 13.65 3.92 -4.73
C TYR A 144 12.18 3.55 -4.58
N LEU A 145 11.61 2.81 -5.55
CA LEU A 145 10.21 2.37 -5.51
C LEU A 145 9.93 1.46 -4.31
N GLU A 146 10.86 0.57 -3.96
CA GLU A 146 10.76 -0.21 -2.73
C GLU A 146 10.65 0.69 -1.51
N THR A 147 11.54 1.67 -1.38
CA THR A 147 11.56 2.58 -0.23
C THR A 147 10.27 3.36 -0.07
N VAL A 148 9.62 3.79 -1.16
CA VAL A 148 8.44 4.66 -1.09
C VAL A 148 7.11 3.92 -1.15
N LEU A 149 7.09 2.68 -1.67
CA LEU A 149 5.85 1.94 -1.91
C LEU A 149 5.63 0.75 -0.96
N PHE A 150 6.68 0.20 -0.37
CA PHE A 150 6.59 -1.06 0.36
C PHE A 150 6.80 -0.88 1.86
N ALA A 151 5.99 -1.59 2.64
CA ALA A 151 6.15 -1.69 4.09
C ALA A 151 7.12 -2.83 4.49
N VAL A 152 7.37 -3.77 3.59
CA VAL A 152 8.26 -4.92 3.78
C VAL A 152 9.23 -5.03 2.61
N PRO A 153 10.42 -5.62 2.79
CA PRO A 153 11.40 -5.75 1.72
C PRO A 153 10.87 -6.55 0.53
N VAL A 154 11.22 -6.10 -0.68
CA VAL A 154 10.95 -6.82 -1.92
C VAL A 154 11.96 -7.96 -2.07
N PRO A 155 11.53 -9.21 -2.37
CA PRO A 155 12.45 -10.32 -2.60
C PRO A 155 13.45 -10.03 -3.73
N GLU A 156 14.72 -10.40 -3.54
CA GLU A 156 15.78 -10.12 -4.51
C GLU A 156 15.47 -10.71 -5.89
N ALA A 157 14.94 -11.93 -5.93
CA ALA A 157 14.53 -12.57 -7.19
C ALA A 157 13.46 -11.76 -7.96
N ALA A 158 12.54 -11.09 -7.24
CA ALA A 158 11.56 -10.20 -7.87
C ALA A 158 12.23 -8.92 -8.41
N LYS A 159 13.19 -8.35 -7.68
CA LYS A 159 13.97 -7.19 -8.15
C LYS A 159 14.73 -7.49 -9.44
N GLU A 160 15.39 -8.65 -9.54
CA GLU A 160 16.12 -9.07 -10.74
C GLU A 160 15.20 -9.24 -11.96
N GLN A 161 14.01 -9.80 -11.75
CA GLN A 161 13.00 -9.92 -12.82
C GLN A 161 12.53 -8.56 -13.30
N VAL A 162 12.19 -7.65 -12.38
CA VAL A 162 11.76 -6.29 -12.71
C VAL A 162 12.86 -5.48 -13.35
N GLU A 163 14.11 -5.62 -12.89
CA GLU A 163 15.28 -4.98 -13.51
C GLU A 163 15.40 -5.36 -14.99
N THR A 164 15.14 -6.64 -15.30
CA THR A 164 15.13 -7.13 -16.68
C THR A 164 14.05 -6.45 -17.53
N LEU A 165 12.85 -6.22 -16.99
CA LEU A 165 11.78 -5.49 -17.67
C LEU A 165 12.15 -4.02 -17.94
N MET A 166 12.87 -3.39 -17.02
CA MET A 166 13.23 -1.97 -17.09
C MET A 166 14.49 -1.65 -17.93
N LYS A 167 15.16 -2.65 -18.52
CA LYS A 167 16.44 -2.49 -19.25
C LYS A 167 16.40 -1.44 -20.36
N SER A 168 15.29 -1.32 -21.09
CA SER A 168 15.19 -0.34 -22.20
C SER A 168 15.05 1.10 -21.74
N ARG A 169 14.73 1.36 -20.48
CA ARG A 169 14.48 2.70 -19.91
C ARG A 169 13.47 3.55 -20.68
N SER A 170 12.62 2.94 -21.49
CA SER A 170 11.50 3.61 -22.14
C SER A 170 10.38 3.87 -21.13
N ASP A 171 9.49 4.82 -21.41
CA ASP A 171 8.31 5.04 -20.55
C ASP A 171 7.51 3.74 -20.39
N GLY A 172 7.33 2.98 -21.47
CA GLY A 172 6.65 1.69 -21.42
C GLY A 172 7.33 0.68 -20.50
N SER A 173 8.66 0.53 -20.58
CA SER A 173 9.39 -0.42 -19.72
C SER A 173 9.38 -0.02 -18.24
N LEU A 174 9.38 1.27 -17.94
CA LEU A 174 9.25 1.76 -16.56
C LEU A 174 7.85 1.50 -16.01
N ILE A 175 6.81 1.70 -16.82
CA ILE A 175 5.42 1.38 -16.47
C ILE A 175 5.25 -0.13 -16.24
N GLU A 176 5.79 -0.98 -17.12
CA GLU A 176 5.75 -2.43 -16.94
C GLU A 176 6.46 -2.89 -15.66
N GLY A 177 7.62 -2.32 -15.36
CA GLY A 177 8.35 -2.62 -14.13
C GLY A 177 7.62 -2.14 -12.88
N LEU A 178 7.05 -0.94 -12.88
CA LEU A 178 6.21 -0.44 -11.78
C LEU A 178 4.97 -1.33 -11.60
N HIS A 179 4.29 -1.71 -12.68
CA HIS A 179 3.17 -2.63 -12.62
C HIS A 179 3.57 -3.97 -12.01
N ALA A 180 4.68 -4.56 -12.47
CA ALA A 180 5.18 -5.82 -11.95
C ALA A 180 5.47 -5.75 -10.43
N LEU A 181 6.12 -4.68 -9.95
CA LEU A 181 6.32 -4.43 -8.52
C LEU A 181 4.99 -4.35 -7.75
N CYS A 182 4.00 -3.64 -8.31
CA CYS A 182 2.71 -3.47 -7.63
C CYS A 182 1.81 -4.71 -7.67
N THR A 183 2.21 -5.78 -8.35
CA THR A 183 1.46 -7.05 -8.40
C THR A 183 1.99 -8.12 -7.45
N ILE A 184 3.19 -7.96 -6.89
CA ILE A 184 3.74 -8.94 -5.94
C ILE A 184 2.99 -8.91 -4.59
N PRO A 185 3.03 -10.02 -3.82
CA PRO A 185 2.34 -10.10 -2.53
C PRO A 185 2.73 -9.01 -1.53
N GLU A 186 4.00 -8.62 -1.50
CA GLU A 186 4.55 -7.62 -0.59
C GLU A 186 3.91 -6.24 -0.79
N PHE A 187 3.52 -5.89 -2.02
CA PHE A 187 2.82 -4.64 -2.29
C PHE A 187 1.39 -4.64 -1.76
N GLN A 188 0.78 -5.80 -1.54
CA GLN A 188 -0.58 -5.90 -0.98
C GLN A 188 -0.61 -5.60 0.52
N LEU A 189 0.56 -5.47 1.16
CA LEU A 189 0.74 -5.27 2.60
C LEU A 189 1.08 -3.81 2.93
N GLY A 190 0.61 -3.36 4.11
CA GLY A 190 0.82 -2.01 4.62
C GLY A 190 0.90 -1.94 6.13
#